data_c7c9ef8aba6c1d787d6744cbdb3e1cf1
#
_entry.id   c7c9ef8aba6c1d787d6744cbdb3e1cf1
#
_cell.length_a   1.000
_cell.length_b   1.000
_cell.length_c   1.000
_cell.angle_alpha   90.00
_cell.angle_beta   90.00
_cell.angle_gamma   90.00
#
_symmetry.space_group_name_H-M   'P 1'
#
loop_
_entity.id
_entity.type
_entity.pdbx_description
1 polymer ?
#
loop_
_entity_poly.entity_id
_entity_poly.type
_entity_poly.pdbx_seq_one_letter_code
_entity_poly.pdbx_strand_id
1 'polypeptide(L)'
;YKPAMLVEPLDKYTGSSVWDQRSNYLWHGGMLYSLQEGSRHFLMAEAPPDVDNAQQSAERLIATQPAQPKAGDKAFTPRNIHIILLESFWDPNRLKKAGYNKNPLAPEFRKLWKSVDYSTAMPPVFGGYTANSEFEVLCGFPVVRNSVKFERQLLNSTPCLPHILADKGYRTVVSHPNVPVFWNRVNAYRYIGFQTYWSIKDFVQDDMNREFMSDATLYRQVIEKITPSLEKKEPVLDYIVTIFGHWNYPLSASRPSKITSRSKVEEVSTYANIVYYKSLELMGFINEMRKKDPDGIIVAFGDHLPFMGGNYAGYVDSGVLAAHNAEFTPEMLKFYVTTPMIIIDGKNGPVKFGSLPLYQVPKLLLNLLNNHEPTIMDYAHSLPDMRVRPLPGLHFNVLKDGKIDACKEPPYSESCQKSTSWLDDVITVSNDLFIGQQFTRIKHPVAKGLNNVLPEQAVVSEVVTAPADKKTEKDKQKPDAKKKH
;
A
#
# COMPACT_ATOMS: atom_id res chain seq x y z
N TYR A 1 29.47 13.49 3.23
CA TYR A 1 28.93 13.84 1.90
C TYR A 1 27.45 13.48 1.90
N LYS A 2 26.54 14.43 1.74
CA LYS A 2 25.08 14.16 1.69
C LYS A 2 24.68 14.07 0.21
N PRO A 3 24.44 12.88 -0.33
CA PRO A 3 24.05 12.70 -1.75
C PRO A 3 22.80 13.49 -2.14
N ALA A 4 21.88 13.69 -1.20
CA ALA A 4 20.67 14.50 -1.38
C ALA A 4 20.96 15.94 -1.86
N MET A 5 22.09 16.53 -1.50
CA MET A 5 22.47 17.88 -1.93
C MET A 5 22.70 18.01 -3.44
N LEU A 6 22.93 16.92 -4.16
CA LEU A 6 23.10 16.93 -5.61
C LEU A 6 21.84 16.50 -6.36
N VAL A 7 21.11 15.55 -5.82
CA VAL A 7 19.94 14.96 -6.48
C VAL A 7 18.71 15.88 -6.37
N GLU A 8 18.44 16.45 -5.20
CA GLU A 8 17.27 17.35 -5.01
C GLU A 8 17.29 18.62 -5.91
N PRO A 9 18.44 19.34 -6.05
CA PRO A 9 18.49 20.45 -7.00
C PRO A 9 18.29 20.03 -8.45
N LEU A 10 18.81 18.84 -8.83
CA LEU A 10 18.65 18.31 -10.18
C LEU A 10 17.19 17.97 -10.47
N ASP A 11 16.50 17.34 -9.52
CA ASP A 11 15.08 17.00 -9.62
C ASP A 11 14.22 18.25 -9.72
N LYS A 12 14.54 19.28 -8.94
CA LYS A 12 13.84 20.57 -8.99
C LYS A 12 14.07 21.30 -10.31
N TYR A 13 15.28 21.22 -10.86
CA TYR A 13 15.63 21.86 -12.12
C TYR A 13 15.02 21.14 -13.32
N THR A 14 15.00 19.81 -13.31
CA THR A 14 14.45 18.99 -14.39
C THR A 14 12.94 18.80 -14.30
N GLY A 15 12.32 19.14 -13.17
CA GLY A 15 10.89 18.91 -12.96
C GLY A 15 10.51 17.43 -12.96
N SER A 16 11.48 16.52 -12.72
CA SER A 16 11.21 15.09 -12.74
C SER A 16 10.28 14.70 -11.61
N SER A 17 9.34 13.83 -11.92
CA SER A 17 8.38 13.26 -10.97
C SER A 17 8.67 11.79 -10.73
N VAL A 18 8.72 11.39 -9.47
CA VAL A 18 8.83 9.96 -9.09
C VAL A 18 7.61 9.15 -9.56
N TRP A 19 6.50 9.84 -9.82
CA TRP A 19 5.21 9.26 -10.19
C TRP A 19 5.11 8.90 -11.66
N ASP A 20 5.91 9.52 -12.51
CA ASP A 20 5.78 9.37 -13.96
C ASP A 20 7.15 9.21 -14.62
N GLN A 21 7.75 8.04 -14.40
CA GLN A 21 9.04 7.68 -14.98
C GLN A 21 9.00 7.69 -16.52
N ARG A 22 7.86 7.34 -17.12
CA ARG A 22 7.70 7.36 -18.57
C ARG A 22 7.74 8.78 -19.12
N SER A 23 7.01 9.71 -18.50
CA SER A 23 7.06 11.12 -18.87
C SER A 23 8.44 11.71 -18.64
N ASN A 24 9.09 11.40 -17.52
CA ASN A 24 10.48 11.81 -17.28
C ASN A 24 11.43 11.33 -18.38
N TYR A 25 11.32 10.06 -18.77
CA TYR A 25 12.12 9.49 -19.86
C TYR A 25 11.88 10.20 -21.20
N LEU A 26 10.62 10.48 -21.53
CA LEU A 26 10.22 11.13 -22.78
C LEU A 26 10.59 12.61 -22.79
N TRP A 27 10.49 13.32 -21.67
CA TRP A 27 10.69 14.77 -21.59
C TRP A 27 12.16 15.14 -21.48
N HIS A 28 12.94 14.36 -20.76
CA HIS A 28 14.37 14.63 -20.51
C HIS A 28 15.31 13.91 -21.50
N GLY A 29 14.74 13.05 -22.36
CA GLY A 29 15.53 12.18 -23.23
C GLY A 29 16.17 11.01 -22.49
N GLY A 30 16.23 9.84 -23.14
CA GLY A 30 16.64 8.60 -22.52
C GLY A 30 18.02 8.65 -21.84
N MET A 31 18.97 9.38 -22.42
CA MET A 31 20.33 9.49 -21.88
C MET A 31 20.38 10.32 -20.58
N LEU A 32 19.75 11.50 -20.57
CA LEU A 32 19.73 12.37 -19.39
C LEU A 32 18.98 11.74 -18.23
N TYR A 33 17.84 11.11 -18.52
CA TYR A 33 17.07 10.35 -17.55
C TYR A 33 17.88 9.18 -16.98
N SER A 34 18.56 8.38 -17.82
CA SER A 34 19.38 7.25 -17.38
C SER A 34 20.56 7.70 -16.53
N LEU A 35 21.19 8.83 -16.86
CA LEU A 35 22.25 9.42 -16.04
C LEU A 35 21.71 9.91 -14.68
N GLN A 36 20.57 10.56 -14.66
CA GLN A 36 19.92 11.05 -13.44
C GLN A 36 19.52 9.90 -12.53
N GLU A 37 18.82 8.88 -13.08
CA GLU A 37 18.40 7.71 -12.32
C GLU A 37 19.58 6.83 -11.91
N GLY A 38 20.58 6.66 -12.77
CA GLY A 38 21.83 5.97 -12.43
C GLY A 38 22.60 6.68 -11.30
N SER A 39 22.71 8.01 -11.37
CA SER A 39 23.31 8.82 -10.31
C SER A 39 22.51 8.72 -9.00
N ARG A 40 21.19 8.79 -9.07
CA ARG A 40 20.32 8.60 -7.91
C ARG A 40 20.49 7.21 -7.30
N HIS A 41 20.50 6.17 -8.12
CA HIS A 41 20.69 4.81 -7.67
C HIS A 41 22.05 4.64 -6.97
N PHE A 42 23.11 5.13 -7.58
CA PHE A 42 24.48 5.03 -7.04
C PHE A 42 24.70 5.86 -5.76
N LEU A 43 24.18 7.10 -5.73
CA LEU A 43 24.39 8.03 -4.61
C LEU A 43 23.46 7.76 -3.41
N MET A 44 22.30 7.15 -3.66
CA MET A 44 21.31 6.84 -2.62
C MET A 44 21.24 5.34 -2.30
N ALA A 45 22.08 4.51 -2.91
CA ALA A 45 22.14 3.10 -2.60
C ALA A 45 22.52 2.90 -1.13
N GLU A 46 21.75 2.09 -0.42
CA GLU A 46 22.14 1.64 0.92
C GLU A 46 23.21 0.57 0.78
N ALA A 47 24.27 0.72 1.55
CA ALA A 47 25.19 -0.38 1.72
C ALA A 47 24.51 -1.49 2.54
N PRO A 48 24.47 -2.73 2.06
CA PRO A 48 23.98 -3.83 2.88
C PRO A 48 24.88 -4.00 4.10
N PRO A 49 24.34 -4.43 5.26
CA PRO A 49 25.13 -4.67 6.45
C PRO A 49 26.10 -5.83 6.24
N ASP A 50 27.20 -5.82 6.98
CA ASP A 50 28.02 -7.01 7.14
C ASP A 50 27.31 -8.09 7.98
N VAL A 51 27.90 -9.28 8.04
CA VAL A 51 27.32 -10.44 8.72
C VAL A 51 27.14 -10.20 10.22
N ASP A 52 28.14 -9.59 10.88
CA ASP A 52 28.11 -9.39 12.34
C ASP A 52 27.03 -8.38 12.74
N ASN A 53 26.94 -7.27 12.05
CA ASN A 53 25.89 -6.27 12.26
C ASN A 53 24.48 -6.84 12.02
N ALA A 54 24.30 -7.60 10.92
CA ALA A 54 23.02 -8.22 10.60
C ALA A 54 22.60 -9.22 11.68
N GLN A 55 23.49 -10.14 12.09
CA GLN A 55 23.18 -11.16 13.09
C GLN A 55 22.92 -10.57 14.47
N GLN A 56 23.75 -9.63 14.93
CA GLN A 56 23.55 -8.95 16.22
C GLN A 56 22.22 -8.19 16.28
N SER A 57 21.84 -7.51 15.18
CA SER A 57 20.54 -6.83 15.11
C SER A 57 19.38 -7.84 15.17
N ALA A 58 19.48 -8.95 14.46
CA ALA A 58 18.47 -10.02 14.50
C ALA A 58 18.34 -10.62 15.90
N GLU A 59 19.45 -10.88 16.60
CA GLU A 59 19.46 -11.41 17.98
C GLU A 59 18.78 -10.44 18.95
N ARG A 60 19.07 -9.14 18.88
CA ARG A 60 18.42 -8.13 19.73
C ARG A 60 16.92 -8.07 19.48
N LEU A 61 16.48 -8.13 18.21
CA LEU A 61 15.06 -8.15 17.86
C LEU A 61 14.35 -9.39 18.40
N ILE A 62 14.96 -10.56 18.27
CA ILE A 62 14.41 -11.82 18.81
C ILE A 62 14.32 -11.76 20.35
N ALA A 63 15.35 -11.25 21.01
CA ALA A 63 15.38 -11.14 22.48
C ALA A 63 14.31 -10.22 23.06
N THR A 64 13.83 -9.25 22.29
CA THR A 64 12.78 -8.30 22.70
C THR A 64 11.36 -8.73 22.30
N GLN A 65 11.22 -9.89 21.65
CA GLN A 65 9.89 -10.41 21.28
C GLN A 65 9.05 -10.69 22.52
N PRO A 66 7.74 -10.36 22.47
CA PRO A 66 6.81 -10.89 23.44
C PRO A 66 6.87 -12.42 23.44
N ALA A 67 6.82 -13.03 24.63
CA ALA A 67 6.77 -14.49 24.73
C ALA A 67 5.71 -15.04 23.78
N GLN A 68 6.12 -15.82 22.79
CA GLN A 68 5.17 -16.47 21.89
C GLN A 68 4.29 -17.39 22.73
N PRO A 69 2.98 -17.52 22.44
CA PRO A 69 2.18 -18.57 23.03
C PRO A 69 2.93 -19.88 22.86
N LYS A 70 3.17 -20.62 23.94
CA LYS A 70 3.84 -21.91 23.85
C LYS A 70 3.19 -22.69 22.71
N ALA A 71 3.99 -23.25 21.82
CA ALA A 71 3.55 -24.14 20.78
C ALA A 71 2.85 -25.33 21.49
N GLY A 72 1.55 -25.14 21.72
CA GLY A 72 0.75 -26.08 22.47
C GLY A 72 -0.62 -26.04 21.85
N ASP A 73 -1.26 -26.95 21.48
CA ASP A 73 -2.66 -27.24 21.33
C ASP A 73 -3.34 -27.00 20.00
N LYS A 74 -2.91 -26.07 19.15
CA LYS A 74 -3.54 -25.90 17.83
C LYS A 74 -2.51 -25.98 16.70
N ALA A 75 -2.65 -27.01 15.87
CA ALA A 75 -1.87 -27.15 14.65
C ALA A 75 -2.21 -26.04 13.65
N PHE A 76 -1.27 -25.75 12.76
CA PHE A 76 -1.51 -24.88 11.61
C PHE A 76 -2.83 -25.26 10.92
N THR A 77 -3.71 -24.30 10.74
CA THR A 77 -5.04 -24.51 10.18
C THR A 77 -5.16 -23.77 8.86
N PRO A 78 -5.01 -24.43 7.71
CA PRO A 78 -5.12 -23.78 6.42
C PRO A 78 -6.55 -23.26 6.19
N ARG A 79 -6.68 -21.98 5.95
CA ARG A 79 -7.92 -21.27 5.56
C ARG A 79 -7.58 -20.30 4.47
N ASN A 80 -8.49 -20.04 3.56
CA ASN A 80 -8.28 -19.02 2.55
C ASN A 80 -8.09 -17.64 3.18
N ILE A 81 -7.30 -16.80 2.54
CA ILE A 81 -7.04 -15.43 2.95
C ILE A 81 -7.31 -14.52 1.76
N HIS A 82 -8.24 -13.59 1.92
CA HIS A 82 -8.58 -12.56 0.94
C HIS A 82 -8.16 -11.20 1.48
N ILE A 83 -7.12 -10.62 0.90
CA ILE A 83 -6.59 -9.31 1.29
C ILE A 83 -6.94 -8.30 0.21
N ILE A 84 -7.66 -7.24 0.57
CA ILE A 84 -8.10 -6.19 -0.34
C ILE A 84 -7.42 -4.88 0.05
N LEU A 85 -6.50 -4.43 -0.77
CA LEU A 85 -5.98 -3.08 -0.72
C LEU A 85 -6.92 -2.15 -1.49
N LEU A 86 -7.47 -1.19 -0.77
CA LEU A 86 -8.42 -0.23 -1.28
C LEU A 86 -7.70 1.08 -1.63
N GLU A 87 -7.47 1.31 -2.92
CA GLU A 87 -6.84 2.53 -3.45
C GLU A 87 -7.47 3.79 -2.84
N SER A 88 -6.65 4.62 -2.18
CA SER A 88 -7.03 5.90 -1.58
C SER A 88 -8.23 5.84 -0.61
N PHE A 89 -8.49 4.70 0.06
CA PHE A 89 -9.71 4.53 0.85
C PHE A 89 -9.59 5.12 2.26
N TRP A 90 -10.34 6.19 2.50
CA TRP A 90 -10.32 6.94 3.74
C TRP A 90 -11.73 7.45 4.10
N ASP A 91 -11.97 7.78 5.37
CA ASP A 91 -13.27 8.29 5.85
C ASP A 91 -13.41 9.81 5.74
N PRO A 92 -14.12 10.35 4.73
CA PRO A 92 -14.31 11.79 4.56
C PRO A 92 -15.09 12.44 5.69
N ASN A 93 -15.88 11.70 6.50
CA ASN A 93 -16.56 12.26 7.65
C ASN A 93 -15.65 12.87 8.70
N ARG A 94 -14.34 12.58 8.62
CA ARG A 94 -13.30 13.22 9.45
C ARG A 94 -13.08 14.69 9.08
N LEU A 95 -13.47 15.12 7.89
CA LEU A 95 -13.49 16.53 7.47
C LEU A 95 -14.75 17.21 8.01
N LYS A 96 -14.76 17.60 9.29
CA LYS A 96 -15.96 18.08 9.98
C LYS A 96 -16.58 19.34 9.37
N LYS A 97 -15.80 20.18 8.68
CA LYS A 97 -16.27 21.39 8.02
C LYS A 97 -16.75 21.15 6.57
N ALA A 98 -16.52 19.96 6.02
CA ALA A 98 -16.91 19.64 4.64
C ALA A 98 -18.42 19.72 4.41
N GLY A 99 -19.24 19.48 5.43
CA GLY A 99 -20.69 19.68 5.37
C GLY A 99 -21.37 18.88 4.28
N TYR A 100 -21.09 17.56 4.22
CA TYR A 100 -21.70 16.65 3.25
C TYR A 100 -23.22 16.57 3.42
N ASN A 101 -23.97 16.57 2.31
CA ASN A 101 -25.43 16.39 2.31
C ASN A 101 -25.85 14.94 2.64
N LYS A 102 -24.96 13.96 2.41
CA LYS A 102 -25.12 12.54 2.72
C LYS A 102 -23.82 11.96 3.25
N ASN A 103 -23.91 10.90 4.04
CA ASN A 103 -22.72 10.21 4.52
C ASN A 103 -21.93 9.59 3.35
N PRO A 104 -20.64 9.88 3.20
CA PRO A 104 -19.78 9.33 2.14
C PRO A 104 -19.52 7.83 2.22
N LEU A 105 -19.73 7.19 3.36
CA LEU A 105 -19.57 5.74 3.50
C LEU A 105 -20.92 5.02 3.39
N ALA A 106 -20.97 3.91 2.66
CA ALA A 106 -22.17 3.09 2.53
C ALA A 106 -22.67 2.59 3.90
N PRO A 107 -24.01 2.47 4.11
CA PRO A 107 -24.58 2.10 5.41
C PRO A 107 -24.08 0.76 5.97
N GLU A 108 -23.96 -0.27 5.12
CA GLU A 108 -23.48 -1.59 5.53
C GLU A 108 -22.01 -1.56 5.96
N PHE A 109 -21.16 -0.84 5.21
CA PHE A 109 -19.76 -0.65 5.60
C PHE A 109 -19.63 0.05 6.94
N ARG A 110 -20.41 1.11 7.17
CA ARG A 110 -20.42 1.82 8.46
C ARG A 110 -20.83 0.90 9.61
N LYS A 111 -21.83 0.05 9.41
CA LYS A 111 -22.29 -0.93 10.41
C LYS A 111 -21.18 -1.92 10.73
N LEU A 112 -20.52 -2.47 9.71
CA LEU A 112 -19.42 -3.40 9.88
C LEU A 112 -18.23 -2.73 10.58
N TRP A 113 -17.79 -1.56 10.12
CA TRP A 113 -16.65 -0.86 10.71
C TRP A 113 -16.90 -0.41 12.16
N LYS A 114 -18.14 -0.02 12.47
CA LYS A 114 -18.55 0.24 13.87
C LYS A 114 -18.48 -1.03 14.73
N SER A 115 -18.79 -2.20 14.21
CA SER A 115 -18.75 -3.47 14.98
C SER A 115 -17.32 -3.84 15.39
N VAL A 116 -16.30 -3.35 14.70
CA VAL A 116 -14.87 -3.50 15.02
C VAL A 116 -14.28 -2.26 15.72
N ASP A 117 -15.14 -1.44 16.32
CA ASP A 117 -14.77 -0.23 17.05
C ASP A 117 -13.90 0.74 16.22
N TYR A 118 -14.25 0.89 14.94
CA TYR A 118 -13.52 1.74 13.98
C TYR A 118 -12.03 1.43 13.89
N SER A 119 -11.68 0.15 13.92
CA SER A 119 -10.29 -0.31 13.76
C SER A 119 -9.64 0.27 12.49
N THR A 120 -8.36 0.64 12.57
CA THR A 120 -7.66 1.38 11.52
C THR A 120 -6.31 0.77 11.18
N ALA A 121 -5.89 0.92 9.95
CA ALA A 121 -4.50 0.75 9.53
C ALA A 121 -3.71 2.04 9.73
N MET A 122 -2.40 1.91 9.88
CA MET A 122 -1.44 3.00 9.77
C MET A 122 -0.49 2.69 8.60
N PRO A 123 -0.82 3.09 7.35
CA PRO A 123 0.06 2.94 6.20
C PRO A 123 1.29 3.85 6.30
N PRO A 124 2.38 3.55 5.53
CA PRO A 124 3.63 4.32 5.58
C PRO A 124 3.60 5.61 4.77
N VAL A 125 2.55 5.86 4.00
CA VAL A 125 2.54 6.85 2.93
C VAL A 125 1.27 7.69 2.92
N PHE A 126 1.33 8.82 2.19
CA PHE A 126 0.22 9.73 1.96
C PHE A 126 0.08 10.03 0.46
N GLY A 127 -1.14 9.99 -0.06
CA GLY A 127 -1.47 10.49 -1.40
C GLY A 127 -0.81 9.73 -2.54
N GLY A 128 -0.42 8.46 -2.32
CA GLY A 128 0.20 7.60 -3.32
C GLY A 128 1.25 6.65 -2.73
N TYR A 129 2.16 6.13 -3.56
CA TYR A 129 3.14 5.09 -3.18
C TYR A 129 2.49 3.79 -2.68
N THR A 130 1.37 3.39 -3.27
CA THR A 130 0.61 2.17 -2.93
C THR A 130 1.50 0.94 -2.76
N ALA A 131 2.54 0.77 -3.61
CA ALA A 131 3.51 -0.32 -3.53
C ALA A 131 4.25 -0.39 -2.17
N ASN A 132 4.37 0.70 -1.43
CA ASN A 132 4.95 0.70 -0.09
C ASN A 132 3.99 0.12 0.95
N SER A 133 2.70 0.41 0.83
CA SER A 133 1.66 -0.25 1.64
C SER A 133 1.53 -1.74 1.31
N GLU A 134 1.68 -2.11 0.04
CA GLU A 134 1.75 -3.51 -0.39
C GLU A 134 2.96 -4.22 0.23
N PHE A 135 4.15 -3.61 0.17
CA PHE A 135 5.35 -4.18 0.78
C PHE A 135 5.15 -4.46 2.28
N GLU A 136 4.61 -3.51 3.03
CA GLU A 136 4.37 -3.70 4.45
C GLU A 136 3.40 -4.85 4.75
N VAL A 137 2.26 -4.91 4.07
CA VAL A 137 1.23 -5.93 4.31
C VAL A 137 1.62 -7.32 3.83
N LEU A 138 2.60 -7.42 2.94
CA LEU A 138 3.05 -8.69 2.38
C LEU A 138 4.36 -9.18 3.01
N CYS A 139 5.28 -8.29 3.35
CA CYS A 139 6.62 -8.65 3.83
C CYS A 139 6.84 -8.41 5.33
N GLY A 140 5.97 -7.65 6.00
CA GLY A 140 6.03 -7.46 7.44
C GLY A 140 7.15 -6.55 7.94
N PHE A 141 7.73 -5.70 7.08
CA PHE A 141 8.75 -4.74 7.46
C PHE A 141 8.30 -3.31 7.19
N PRO A 142 8.61 -2.34 8.07
CA PRO A 142 8.21 -0.96 7.88
C PRO A 142 8.98 -0.29 6.73
N VAL A 143 8.30 0.57 6.00
CA VAL A 143 8.91 1.48 5.03
C VAL A 143 9.33 2.76 5.77
N VAL A 144 10.61 3.11 5.65
CA VAL A 144 11.22 4.24 6.38
C VAL A 144 11.69 5.37 5.46
N ARG A 145 11.63 5.18 4.14
CA ARG A 145 12.14 6.14 3.15
C ARG A 145 11.06 6.57 2.16
N ASN A 146 11.27 7.74 1.58
CA ASN A 146 10.45 8.28 0.51
C ASN A 146 10.91 7.74 -0.86
N SER A 147 10.86 6.41 -1.02
CA SER A 147 11.19 5.70 -2.26
C SER A 147 10.29 4.48 -2.40
N VAL A 148 10.09 4.02 -3.64
CA VAL A 148 9.28 2.82 -3.91
C VAL A 148 10.10 1.58 -3.62
N LYS A 149 9.74 0.82 -2.58
CA LYS A 149 10.44 -0.41 -2.18
C LYS A 149 10.57 -1.41 -3.33
N PHE A 150 9.52 -1.61 -4.11
CA PHE A 150 9.50 -2.55 -5.22
C PHE A 150 10.47 -2.22 -6.36
N GLU A 151 10.82 -0.95 -6.53
CA GLU A 151 11.70 -0.52 -7.61
C GLU A 151 13.18 -0.60 -7.23
N ARG A 152 13.51 -0.35 -5.95
CA ARG A 152 14.90 -0.08 -5.58
C ARG A 152 15.44 -0.89 -4.41
N GLN A 153 14.57 -1.46 -3.59
CA GLN A 153 14.93 -2.06 -2.31
C GLN A 153 14.33 -3.46 -2.13
N LEU A 154 14.01 -4.13 -3.23
CA LEU A 154 13.57 -5.52 -3.24
C LEU A 154 14.34 -6.21 -4.38
N LEU A 155 15.56 -6.62 -4.08
CA LEU A 155 16.48 -7.22 -5.05
C LEU A 155 16.62 -8.73 -4.88
N ASN A 156 16.17 -9.26 -3.73
CA ASN A 156 16.29 -10.66 -3.37
C ASN A 156 14.92 -11.32 -3.24
N SER A 157 14.86 -12.60 -3.60
CA SER A 157 13.72 -13.44 -3.23
C SER A 157 13.71 -13.63 -1.71
N THR A 158 12.68 -13.13 -1.06
CA THR A 158 12.57 -13.08 0.40
C THR A 158 11.30 -13.79 0.87
N PRO A 159 11.31 -14.56 1.98
CA PRO A 159 10.16 -15.32 2.44
C PRO A 159 9.08 -14.42 3.07
N CYS A 160 8.48 -13.55 2.24
CA CYS A 160 7.30 -12.76 2.56
C CYS A 160 6.05 -13.67 2.72
N LEU A 161 4.92 -13.12 3.14
CA LEU A 161 3.69 -13.87 3.40
C LEU A 161 3.28 -14.81 2.25
N PRO A 162 3.29 -14.38 0.96
CA PRO A 162 2.94 -15.29 -0.14
C PRO A 162 3.88 -16.48 -0.23
N HIS A 163 5.18 -16.29 -0.03
CA HIS A 163 6.19 -17.34 -0.06
C HIS A 163 5.95 -18.37 1.09
N ILE A 164 5.77 -17.88 2.32
CA ILE A 164 5.51 -18.72 3.50
C ILE A 164 4.26 -19.57 3.29
N LEU A 165 3.20 -19.00 2.74
CA LEU A 165 1.95 -19.71 2.49
C LEU A 165 2.06 -20.69 1.32
N ALA A 166 2.80 -20.35 0.26
CA ALA A 166 3.07 -21.25 -0.85
C ALA A 166 3.80 -22.52 -0.36
N ASP A 167 4.78 -22.39 0.55
CA ASP A 167 5.47 -23.52 1.17
C ASP A 167 4.52 -24.41 2.00
N LYS A 168 3.40 -23.85 2.46
CA LYS A 168 2.33 -24.58 3.16
C LYS A 168 1.21 -25.07 2.25
N GLY A 169 1.45 -25.09 0.92
CA GLY A 169 0.54 -25.63 -0.08
C GLY A 169 -0.55 -24.67 -0.56
N TYR A 170 -0.44 -23.37 -0.25
CA TYR A 170 -1.38 -22.38 -0.80
C TYR A 170 -1.11 -22.09 -2.26
N ARG A 171 -2.17 -21.91 -3.01
CA ARG A 171 -2.13 -21.15 -4.25
C ARG A 171 -2.09 -19.66 -3.91
N THR A 172 -1.07 -18.94 -4.38
CA THR A 172 -0.89 -17.51 -4.11
C THR A 172 -1.12 -16.70 -5.37
N VAL A 173 -2.13 -15.85 -5.34
CA VAL A 173 -2.53 -15.04 -6.49
C VAL A 173 -2.63 -13.56 -6.12
N VAL A 174 -2.27 -12.70 -7.06
CA VAL A 174 -2.45 -11.26 -6.93
C VAL A 174 -3.20 -10.71 -8.14
N SER A 175 -4.10 -9.77 -7.89
CA SER A 175 -4.94 -9.10 -8.89
C SER A 175 -4.76 -7.60 -8.81
N HIS A 176 -4.38 -6.95 -9.92
CA HIS A 176 -4.33 -5.50 -10.02
C HIS A 176 -4.67 -5.02 -11.43
N PRO A 177 -5.80 -4.31 -11.64
CA PRO A 177 -6.26 -3.93 -12.97
C PRO A 177 -5.49 -2.70 -13.50
N ASN A 178 -4.17 -2.80 -13.55
CA ASN A 178 -3.26 -1.80 -14.08
C ASN A 178 -2.20 -2.48 -14.96
N VAL A 179 -1.38 -1.68 -15.65
CA VAL A 179 -0.28 -2.19 -16.45
C VAL A 179 0.73 -2.94 -15.56
N PRO A 180 1.15 -4.16 -15.95
CA PRO A 180 1.86 -5.05 -15.04
C PRO A 180 3.23 -4.54 -14.60
N VAL A 181 3.90 -3.74 -15.45
CA VAL A 181 5.25 -3.22 -15.15
C VAL A 181 5.25 -2.00 -14.24
N PHE A 182 4.09 -1.39 -13.98
CA PHE A 182 4.02 -0.20 -13.13
C PHE A 182 4.51 -0.51 -11.72
N TRP A 183 5.47 0.28 -11.22
CA TRP A 183 6.14 0.10 -9.93
C TRP A 183 6.90 -1.22 -9.82
N ASN A 184 7.41 -1.75 -10.95
CA ASN A 184 8.17 -3.00 -11.00
C ASN A 184 7.42 -4.22 -10.42
N ARG A 185 6.08 -4.21 -10.43
CA ARG A 185 5.26 -5.25 -9.75
C ARG A 185 5.54 -6.66 -10.25
N VAL A 186 5.82 -6.85 -11.54
CA VAL A 186 6.14 -8.19 -12.08
C VAL A 186 7.31 -8.83 -11.32
N ASN A 187 8.41 -8.10 -11.16
CA ASN A 187 9.57 -8.60 -10.45
C ASN A 187 9.33 -8.66 -8.94
N ALA A 188 8.71 -7.62 -8.38
CA ALA A 188 8.41 -7.54 -6.96
C ALA A 188 7.55 -8.73 -6.51
N TYR A 189 6.45 -9.02 -7.19
CA TYR A 189 5.58 -10.13 -6.83
C TYR A 189 6.27 -11.50 -6.97
N ARG A 190 7.17 -11.64 -7.95
CA ARG A 190 8.03 -12.82 -8.06
C ARG A 190 8.93 -12.97 -6.83
N TYR A 191 9.63 -11.91 -6.44
CA TYR A 191 10.57 -11.93 -5.30
C TYR A 191 9.88 -12.20 -3.95
N ILE A 192 8.64 -11.76 -3.77
CA ILE A 192 7.88 -11.99 -2.53
C ILE A 192 7.04 -13.27 -2.54
N GLY A 193 7.05 -14.05 -3.64
CA GLY A 193 6.55 -15.42 -3.69
C GLY A 193 5.14 -15.62 -4.21
N PHE A 194 4.54 -14.68 -4.96
CA PHE A 194 3.30 -14.95 -5.68
C PHE A 194 3.51 -15.91 -6.85
N GLN A 195 2.57 -16.82 -7.05
CA GLN A 195 2.58 -17.80 -8.15
C GLN A 195 1.83 -17.29 -9.39
N THR A 196 0.88 -16.37 -9.21
CA THR A 196 0.07 -15.83 -10.31
C THR A 196 -0.15 -14.34 -10.11
N TYR A 197 0.02 -13.55 -11.18
CA TYR A 197 -0.32 -12.14 -11.22
C TYR A 197 -1.30 -11.88 -12.36
N TRP A 198 -2.51 -11.43 -12.03
CA TRP A 198 -3.52 -10.96 -12.98
C TRP A 198 -3.48 -9.43 -13.06
N SER A 199 -3.09 -8.93 -14.22
CA SER A 199 -3.00 -7.51 -14.54
C SER A 199 -4.24 -7.05 -15.33
N ILE A 200 -4.29 -5.79 -15.77
CA ILE A 200 -5.37 -5.27 -16.60
C ILE A 200 -5.63 -6.13 -17.86
N LYS A 201 -4.61 -6.81 -18.38
CA LYS A 201 -4.72 -7.68 -19.56
C LYS A 201 -5.53 -8.96 -19.31
N ASP A 202 -5.67 -9.35 -18.05
CA ASP A 202 -6.33 -10.59 -17.62
C ASP A 202 -7.80 -10.38 -17.24
N PHE A 203 -8.29 -9.15 -17.38
CA PHE A 203 -9.65 -8.73 -17.02
C PHE A 203 -10.42 -8.18 -18.22
N VAL A 204 -11.71 -8.48 -18.28
CA VAL A 204 -12.64 -7.82 -19.18
C VAL A 204 -12.98 -6.44 -18.64
N GLN A 205 -12.75 -5.39 -19.44
CA GLN A 205 -12.93 -4.00 -19.05
C GLN A 205 -14.37 -3.55 -19.36
N ASP A 206 -15.37 -4.22 -18.79
CA ASP A 206 -16.80 -4.03 -19.08
C ASP A 206 -17.47 -2.91 -18.23
N ASP A 207 -16.85 -2.44 -17.18
CA ASP A 207 -17.32 -1.30 -16.38
C ASP A 207 -16.14 -0.41 -15.94
N MET A 208 -15.95 0.66 -16.66
CA MET A 208 -14.83 1.58 -16.49
C MET A 208 -15.30 2.95 -16.00
N ASN A 209 -14.51 3.59 -15.14
CA ASN A 209 -14.62 5.00 -14.78
C ASN A 209 -13.47 5.75 -15.45
N ARG A 210 -13.65 6.17 -16.69
CA ARG A 210 -12.59 6.57 -17.61
C ARG A 210 -11.55 5.44 -17.75
N GLU A 211 -10.28 5.69 -17.37
CA GLU A 211 -9.17 4.74 -17.42
C GLU A 211 -9.16 3.70 -16.28
N PHE A 212 -9.98 3.86 -15.24
CA PHE A 212 -9.97 3.01 -14.07
C PHE A 212 -11.11 1.98 -14.08
N MET A 213 -10.77 0.70 -13.96
CA MET A 213 -11.74 -0.37 -13.79
C MET A 213 -12.47 -0.21 -12.46
N SER A 214 -13.78 -0.44 -12.45
CA SER A 214 -14.56 -0.44 -11.22
C SER A 214 -14.17 -1.56 -10.28
N ASP A 215 -14.29 -1.32 -8.97
CA ASP A 215 -14.04 -2.37 -7.97
C ASP A 215 -15.03 -3.52 -8.11
N ALA A 216 -16.29 -3.24 -8.47
CA ALA A 216 -17.31 -4.27 -8.68
C ALA A 216 -16.93 -5.26 -9.80
N THR A 217 -16.45 -4.75 -10.95
CA THR A 217 -15.97 -5.60 -12.04
C THR A 217 -14.73 -6.40 -11.66
N LEU A 218 -13.78 -5.78 -10.97
CA LEU A 218 -12.60 -6.48 -10.47
C LEU A 218 -13.01 -7.61 -9.53
N TYR A 219 -13.82 -7.34 -8.54
CA TYR A 219 -14.26 -8.33 -7.54
C TYR A 219 -15.00 -9.50 -8.17
N ARG A 220 -15.94 -9.24 -9.08
CA ARG A 220 -16.67 -10.28 -9.79
C ARG A 220 -15.72 -11.24 -10.50
N GLN A 221 -14.79 -10.70 -11.28
CA GLN A 221 -13.86 -11.52 -12.07
C GLN A 221 -12.82 -12.23 -11.20
N VAL A 222 -12.36 -11.62 -10.10
CA VAL A 222 -11.48 -12.30 -9.14
C VAL A 222 -12.20 -13.50 -8.51
N ILE A 223 -13.45 -13.33 -8.07
CA ILE A 223 -14.25 -14.44 -7.52
C ILE A 223 -14.35 -15.59 -8.54
N GLU A 224 -14.66 -15.29 -9.82
CA GLU A 224 -14.72 -16.26 -10.89
C GLU A 224 -13.38 -17.03 -11.04
N LYS A 225 -12.26 -16.32 -11.00
CA LYS A 225 -10.91 -16.89 -11.19
C LYS A 225 -10.45 -17.77 -10.01
N ILE A 226 -10.87 -17.47 -8.77
CA ILE A 226 -10.48 -18.26 -7.59
C ILE A 226 -11.48 -19.37 -7.26
N THR A 227 -12.72 -19.33 -7.76
CA THR A 227 -13.77 -20.32 -7.51
C THR A 227 -13.29 -21.77 -7.75
N PRO A 228 -12.55 -22.11 -8.82
CA PRO A 228 -12.06 -23.47 -9.02
C PRO A 228 -11.16 -23.99 -7.88
N SER A 229 -10.37 -23.12 -7.23
CA SER A 229 -9.56 -23.52 -6.07
C SER A 229 -10.42 -23.69 -4.82
N LEU A 230 -11.42 -22.83 -4.61
CA LEU A 230 -12.36 -22.97 -3.49
C LEU A 230 -13.14 -24.27 -3.57
N GLU A 231 -13.62 -24.66 -4.76
CA GLU A 231 -14.33 -25.92 -5.01
C GLU A 231 -13.46 -27.15 -4.76
N LYS A 232 -12.17 -27.07 -5.12
CA LYS A 232 -11.18 -28.13 -4.88
C LYS A 232 -10.67 -28.16 -3.45
N LYS A 233 -11.08 -27.19 -2.60
CA LYS A 233 -10.54 -26.98 -1.25
C LYS A 233 -9.02 -26.78 -1.24
N GLU A 234 -8.47 -26.23 -2.29
CA GLU A 234 -7.09 -25.79 -2.37
C GLU A 234 -6.98 -24.46 -1.60
N PRO A 235 -6.15 -24.35 -0.55
CA PRO A 235 -6.06 -23.09 0.18
C PRO A 235 -5.48 -21.98 -0.70
N VAL A 236 -6.07 -20.78 -0.64
CA VAL A 236 -5.73 -19.65 -1.48
C VAL A 236 -5.32 -18.44 -0.63
N LEU A 237 -4.20 -17.82 -0.98
CA LEU A 237 -3.93 -16.43 -0.67
C LEU A 237 -4.33 -15.60 -1.90
N ASP A 238 -5.40 -14.84 -1.78
CA ASP A 238 -5.93 -13.95 -2.80
C ASP A 238 -5.69 -12.50 -2.37
N TYR A 239 -4.79 -11.81 -3.09
CA TYR A 239 -4.43 -10.41 -2.84
C TYR A 239 -4.96 -9.53 -3.95
N ILE A 240 -5.85 -8.61 -3.61
CA ILE A 240 -6.55 -7.72 -4.55
C ILE A 240 -6.10 -6.28 -4.32
N VAL A 241 -5.52 -5.67 -5.35
CA VAL A 241 -5.15 -4.25 -5.36
C VAL A 241 -6.14 -3.52 -6.27
N THR A 242 -6.99 -2.69 -5.69
CA THR A 242 -7.97 -1.90 -6.47
C THR A 242 -7.30 -0.70 -7.14
N ILE A 243 -7.97 -0.10 -8.13
CA ILE A 243 -7.51 1.12 -8.81
C ILE A 243 -8.62 2.19 -8.88
N PHE A 244 -9.88 1.79 -8.78
CA PHE A 244 -10.97 2.75 -8.68
C PHE A 244 -10.80 3.59 -7.41
N GLY A 245 -10.85 4.91 -7.56
CA GLY A 245 -10.54 5.84 -6.47
C GLY A 245 -9.17 6.49 -6.56
N HIS A 246 -8.39 6.16 -7.59
CA HIS A 246 -7.17 6.91 -7.92
C HIS A 246 -7.51 8.36 -8.30
N TRP A 247 -6.64 9.30 -7.93
CA TRP A 247 -6.75 10.70 -8.36
C TRP A 247 -6.79 10.75 -9.91
N ASN A 248 -7.65 11.53 -10.53
CA ASN A 248 -8.50 12.66 -10.14
C ASN A 248 -9.98 12.30 -9.83
N TYR A 249 -10.27 11.11 -9.36
CA TYR A 249 -11.58 10.68 -8.88
C TYR A 249 -12.69 10.70 -9.94
N PRO A 250 -12.50 10.07 -11.11
CA PRO A 250 -13.46 10.13 -12.18
C PRO A 250 -14.75 9.37 -11.82
N LEU A 251 -15.87 10.01 -12.08
CA LEU A 251 -17.18 9.39 -12.01
C LEU A 251 -17.66 8.96 -13.42
N SER A 252 -18.63 8.07 -13.48
CA SER A 252 -19.21 7.54 -14.72
C SER A 252 -20.74 7.59 -14.68
N ALA A 253 -21.38 7.25 -15.78
CA ALA A 253 -22.86 7.16 -15.84
C ALA A 253 -23.41 6.11 -14.86
N SER A 254 -22.67 5.00 -14.64
CA SER A 254 -23.02 3.97 -13.65
C SER A 254 -22.77 4.42 -12.21
N ARG A 255 -21.91 5.43 -12.01
CA ARG A 255 -21.55 6.01 -10.71
C ARG A 255 -21.70 7.54 -10.72
N PRO A 256 -22.94 8.05 -10.84
CA PRO A 256 -23.19 9.50 -10.88
C PRO A 256 -22.90 10.16 -9.52
N SER A 257 -22.65 11.46 -9.54
CA SER A 257 -22.52 12.26 -8.32
C SER A 257 -23.81 12.24 -7.51
N LYS A 258 -23.73 11.87 -6.23
CA LYS A 258 -24.84 11.80 -5.26
C LYS A 258 -24.58 12.61 -4.00
N ILE A 259 -23.32 12.98 -3.79
CA ILE A 259 -22.87 13.62 -2.56
C ILE A 259 -22.22 14.96 -2.92
N THR A 260 -22.68 15.99 -2.23
CA THR A 260 -22.14 17.35 -2.33
C THR A 260 -21.47 17.75 -1.02
N SER A 261 -20.55 18.68 -1.08
CA SER A 261 -19.83 19.26 0.06
C SER A 261 -19.98 20.78 0.06
N ARG A 262 -19.80 21.41 1.21
CA ARG A 262 -19.67 22.87 1.35
C ARG A 262 -18.22 23.36 1.16
N SER A 263 -17.27 22.44 1.12
CA SER A 263 -15.85 22.80 0.85
C SER A 263 -15.71 23.45 -0.53
N LYS A 264 -14.82 24.42 -0.63
CA LYS A 264 -14.45 25.04 -1.91
C LYS A 264 -13.43 24.20 -2.69
N VAL A 265 -12.87 23.17 -2.06
CA VAL A 265 -11.92 22.23 -2.68
C VAL A 265 -12.75 21.15 -3.39
N GLU A 266 -12.67 21.12 -4.72
CA GLU A 266 -13.49 20.25 -5.56
C GLU A 266 -13.28 18.77 -5.24
N GLU A 267 -12.05 18.37 -4.99
CA GLU A 267 -11.68 16.99 -4.65
C GLU A 267 -12.43 16.47 -3.42
N VAL A 268 -12.76 17.33 -2.46
CA VAL A 268 -13.51 16.92 -1.25
C VAL A 268 -14.89 16.37 -1.62
N SER A 269 -15.59 17.02 -2.55
CA SER A 269 -16.91 16.55 -3.00
C SER A 269 -16.82 15.34 -3.92
N THR A 270 -15.89 15.39 -4.88
CA THR A 270 -15.70 14.32 -5.86
C THR A 270 -15.27 13.02 -5.17
N TYR A 271 -14.29 13.10 -4.30
CA TYR A 271 -13.81 11.96 -3.53
C TYR A 271 -14.89 11.33 -2.63
N ALA A 272 -15.78 12.15 -2.03
CA ALA A 272 -16.88 11.63 -1.22
C ALA A 272 -17.80 10.68 -2.02
N ASN A 273 -17.99 10.94 -3.30
CA ASN A 273 -18.74 10.06 -4.19
C ASN A 273 -17.97 8.77 -4.50
N ILE A 274 -16.66 8.87 -4.73
CA ILE A 274 -15.81 7.70 -4.97
C ILE A 274 -15.88 6.74 -3.79
N VAL A 275 -15.63 7.24 -2.58
CA VAL A 275 -15.59 6.37 -1.40
C VAL A 275 -16.96 5.76 -1.06
N TYR A 276 -18.05 6.45 -1.41
CA TYR A 276 -19.39 5.89 -1.31
C TYR A 276 -19.52 4.61 -2.16
N TYR A 277 -19.17 4.69 -3.44
CA TYR A 277 -19.23 3.54 -4.34
C TYR A 277 -18.22 2.45 -3.95
N LYS A 278 -16.99 2.80 -3.61
CA LYS A 278 -15.99 1.83 -3.13
C LYS A 278 -16.49 1.05 -1.91
N SER A 279 -17.04 1.74 -0.92
CA SER A 279 -17.56 1.09 0.28
C SER A 279 -18.80 0.22 0.01
N LEU A 280 -19.64 0.59 -0.97
CA LEU A 280 -20.79 -0.19 -1.42
C LEU A 280 -20.32 -1.47 -2.15
N GLU A 281 -19.40 -1.34 -3.09
CA GLU A 281 -18.87 -2.44 -3.90
C GLU A 281 -18.04 -3.42 -3.06
N LEU A 282 -17.25 -2.91 -2.09
CA LEU A 282 -16.56 -3.73 -1.12
C LEU A 282 -17.53 -4.60 -0.30
N MET A 283 -18.65 -4.03 0.15
CA MET A 283 -19.65 -4.82 0.90
C MET A 283 -20.30 -5.90 0.03
N GLY A 284 -20.49 -5.64 -1.27
CA GLY A 284 -20.91 -6.66 -2.23
C GLY A 284 -19.93 -7.84 -2.27
N PHE A 285 -18.63 -7.56 -2.40
CA PHE A 285 -17.57 -8.58 -2.36
C PHE A 285 -17.54 -9.35 -1.03
N ILE A 286 -17.52 -8.65 0.10
CA ILE A 286 -17.49 -9.29 1.43
C ILE A 286 -18.70 -10.22 1.62
N ASN A 287 -19.89 -9.77 1.24
CA ASN A 287 -21.12 -10.56 1.38
C ASN A 287 -21.10 -11.81 0.49
N GLU A 288 -20.57 -11.70 -0.72
CA GLU A 288 -20.42 -12.82 -1.65
C GLU A 288 -19.37 -13.83 -1.13
N MET A 289 -18.21 -13.35 -0.71
CA MET A 289 -17.15 -14.22 -0.18
C MET A 289 -17.57 -14.95 1.09
N ARG A 290 -18.28 -14.30 2.01
CA ARG A 290 -18.78 -14.95 3.22
C ARG A 290 -19.79 -16.08 2.94
N LYS A 291 -20.45 -16.05 1.77
CA LYS A 291 -21.33 -17.16 1.32
C LYS A 291 -20.52 -18.28 0.70
N LYS A 292 -19.54 -17.95 -0.15
CA LYS A 292 -18.74 -18.93 -0.89
C LYS A 292 -17.65 -19.58 -0.03
N ASP A 293 -17.06 -18.81 0.86
CA ASP A 293 -15.95 -19.19 1.75
C ASP A 293 -16.18 -18.69 3.18
N PRO A 294 -17.12 -19.30 3.92
CA PRO A 294 -17.49 -18.83 5.25
C PRO A 294 -16.39 -18.94 6.31
N ASP A 295 -15.35 -19.76 6.08
CA ASP A 295 -14.20 -19.93 6.98
C ASP A 295 -13.01 -19.04 6.59
N GLY A 296 -13.05 -18.41 5.41
CA GLY A 296 -12.00 -17.56 4.89
C GLY A 296 -11.76 -16.31 5.74
N ILE A 297 -10.50 -15.90 5.83
CA ILE A 297 -10.10 -14.65 6.47
C ILE A 297 -10.20 -13.55 5.42
N ILE A 298 -10.91 -12.47 5.74
CA ILE A 298 -11.02 -11.30 4.84
C ILE A 298 -10.36 -10.10 5.53
N VAL A 299 -9.43 -9.45 4.83
CA VAL A 299 -8.78 -8.21 5.25
C VAL A 299 -9.06 -7.14 4.20
N ALA A 300 -9.57 -5.97 4.60
CA ALA A 300 -9.72 -4.84 3.72
C ALA A 300 -9.17 -3.58 4.40
N PHE A 301 -8.32 -2.82 3.71
CA PHE A 301 -7.68 -1.63 4.28
C PHE A 301 -7.44 -0.57 3.21
N GLY A 302 -7.47 0.71 3.63
CA GLY A 302 -7.01 1.82 2.79
C GLY A 302 -5.49 1.91 2.80
N ASP A 303 -4.89 2.11 1.64
CA ASP A 303 -3.43 2.14 1.45
C ASP A 303 -2.79 3.49 1.82
N HIS A 304 -3.52 4.57 1.70
CA HIS A 304 -3.13 5.93 2.09
C HIS A 304 -4.33 6.88 2.11
N LEU A 305 -4.14 8.10 2.62
CA LEU A 305 -5.12 9.16 2.51
C LEU A 305 -5.18 9.67 1.05
N PRO A 306 -6.38 10.11 0.58
CA PRO A 306 -6.55 10.66 -0.76
C PRO A 306 -5.88 12.04 -0.92
N PHE A 307 -5.50 12.39 -2.15
CA PHE A 307 -5.13 13.76 -2.48
C PHE A 307 -6.38 14.65 -2.50
N MET A 308 -6.36 15.76 -1.76
CA MET A 308 -7.47 16.72 -1.68
C MET A 308 -6.97 18.16 -1.86
N GLY A 309 -6.31 18.41 -3.01
CA GLY A 309 -5.74 19.69 -3.36
C GLY A 309 -4.32 19.92 -2.81
N GLY A 310 -3.58 20.82 -3.48
CA GLY A 310 -2.20 21.19 -3.10
C GLY A 310 -2.12 21.71 -1.67
N ASN A 311 -0.96 21.54 -1.01
CA ASN A 311 -0.73 21.92 0.38
C ASN A 311 -1.83 21.44 1.34
N TYR A 312 -2.32 20.23 1.13
CA TYR A 312 -3.37 19.61 1.95
C TYR A 312 -4.69 20.40 2.02
N ALA A 313 -5.04 21.17 0.98
CA ALA A 313 -6.11 22.18 1.01
C ALA A 313 -7.41 21.70 1.65
N GLY A 314 -7.96 20.53 1.27
CA GLY A 314 -9.20 20.01 1.84
C GLY A 314 -9.09 19.64 3.33
N TYR A 315 -7.91 19.22 3.76
CA TYR A 315 -7.63 18.90 5.17
C TYR A 315 -7.41 20.16 6.01
N VAL A 316 -6.71 21.16 5.44
CA VAL A 316 -6.48 22.47 6.08
C VAL A 316 -7.79 23.24 6.24
N ASP A 317 -8.64 23.25 5.21
CA ASP A 317 -9.98 23.87 5.26
C ASP A 317 -10.81 23.30 6.42
N SER A 318 -10.69 22.00 6.67
CA SER A 318 -11.35 21.34 7.80
C SER A 318 -10.59 21.45 9.14
N GLY A 319 -9.40 22.02 9.16
CA GLY A 319 -8.59 22.21 10.37
C GLY A 319 -8.02 20.91 10.95
N VAL A 320 -7.80 19.88 10.11
CA VAL A 320 -7.31 18.57 10.56
C VAL A 320 -5.83 18.33 10.25
N LEU A 321 -5.27 19.09 9.30
CA LEU A 321 -3.84 19.16 9.02
C LEU A 321 -3.40 20.62 8.87
N ALA A 322 -2.11 20.89 9.05
CA ALA A 322 -1.46 22.14 8.67
C ALA A 322 -1.11 22.13 7.17
N ALA A 323 -0.80 23.29 6.60
CA ALA A 323 -0.43 23.44 5.19
C ALA A 323 0.94 22.81 4.86
N HIS A 324 1.80 22.68 5.86
CA HIS A 324 3.14 22.12 5.73
C HIS A 324 3.35 21.00 6.76
N ASN A 325 3.90 19.88 6.36
CA ASN A 325 4.15 18.73 7.22
C ASN A 325 5.13 19.00 8.37
N ALA A 326 6.02 19.99 8.22
CA ALA A 326 6.90 20.44 9.30
C ALA A 326 6.11 20.99 10.52
N GLU A 327 4.89 21.49 10.31
CA GLU A 327 4.00 22.04 11.33
C GLU A 327 3.09 20.99 11.98
N PHE A 328 3.18 19.71 11.56
CA PHE A 328 2.29 18.68 12.06
C PHE A 328 2.53 18.41 13.55
N THR A 329 1.46 18.47 14.31
CA THR A 329 1.43 17.98 15.71
C THR A 329 1.50 16.44 15.72
N PRO A 330 1.77 15.81 16.88
CA PRO A 330 1.70 14.34 16.99
C PRO A 330 0.37 13.76 16.52
N GLU A 331 -0.75 14.40 16.81
CA GLU A 331 -2.09 13.99 16.40
C GLU A 331 -2.28 14.11 14.88
N MET A 332 -1.73 15.19 14.27
CA MET A 332 -1.73 15.34 12.81
C MET A 332 -0.87 14.28 12.13
N LEU A 333 0.27 13.88 12.68
CA LEU A 333 1.09 12.77 12.16
C LEU A 333 0.31 11.46 12.15
N LYS A 334 -0.39 11.13 13.22
CA LYS A 334 -1.25 9.94 13.26
C LYS A 334 -2.42 10.07 12.27
N PHE A 335 -3.06 11.24 12.22
CA PHE A 335 -4.14 11.48 11.27
C PHE A 335 -3.70 11.24 9.82
N TYR A 336 -2.52 11.74 9.47
CA TYR A 336 -1.90 11.70 8.15
C TYR A 336 -1.70 10.28 7.59
N VAL A 337 -1.61 9.29 8.46
CA VAL A 337 -1.40 7.88 8.10
C VAL A 337 -2.46 6.94 8.70
N THR A 338 -3.67 7.40 8.91
CA THR A 338 -4.74 6.56 9.47
C THR A 338 -5.85 6.33 8.45
N THR A 339 -6.05 5.08 8.06
CA THR A 339 -7.10 4.64 7.12
C THR A 339 -8.00 3.59 7.75
N PRO A 340 -9.26 3.40 7.28
CA PRO A 340 -10.11 2.32 7.74
C PRO A 340 -9.49 0.96 7.45
N MET A 341 -9.65 0.01 8.39
CA MET A 341 -9.26 -1.38 8.20
C MET A 341 -10.28 -2.31 8.84
N ILE A 342 -10.59 -3.40 8.16
CA ILE A 342 -11.50 -4.46 8.60
C ILE A 342 -10.76 -5.80 8.48
N ILE A 343 -10.88 -6.62 9.52
CA ILE A 343 -10.48 -8.03 9.50
C ILE A 343 -11.70 -8.85 9.91
N ILE A 344 -12.03 -9.85 9.10
CA ILE A 344 -13.08 -10.84 9.41
C ILE A 344 -12.40 -12.20 9.52
N ASP A 345 -12.46 -12.80 10.69
CA ASP A 345 -11.86 -14.11 10.98
C ASP A 345 -12.86 -15.23 10.71
N GLY A 346 -13.23 -15.40 9.46
CA GLY A 346 -14.18 -16.41 9.01
C GLY A 346 -15.46 -16.41 9.85
N LYS A 347 -15.86 -17.58 10.36
CA LYS A 347 -17.05 -17.77 11.22
C LYS A 347 -16.92 -17.09 12.60
N ASN A 348 -15.70 -16.81 13.07
CA ASN A 348 -15.48 -16.07 14.32
C ASN A 348 -15.92 -14.60 14.21
N GLY A 349 -16.04 -14.11 12.98
CA GLY A 349 -16.57 -12.79 12.70
C GLY A 349 -15.53 -11.67 12.72
N PRO A 350 -15.98 -10.42 12.79
CA PRO A 350 -15.11 -9.24 12.73
C PRO A 350 -14.20 -9.10 13.96
N VAL A 351 -12.92 -8.77 13.73
CA VAL A 351 -11.87 -8.64 14.75
C VAL A 351 -11.66 -7.19 15.13
N LYS A 352 -11.60 -6.89 16.43
CA LYS A 352 -11.20 -5.57 16.96
C LYS A 352 -9.70 -5.58 17.23
N PHE A 353 -8.96 -4.62 16.69
CA PHE A 353 -7.50 -4.53 16.90
C PHE A 353 -6.99 -3.09 17.13
N GLY A 354 -7.87 -2.08 17.09
CA GLY A 354 -7.53 -0.67 17.26
C GLY A 354 -6.79 -0.10 16.05
N SER A 355 -5.66 0.58 16.26
CA SER A 355 -4.81 1.08 15.17
C SER A 355 -3.59 0.18 14.98
N LEU A 356 -3.36 -0.34 13.78
CA LEU A 356 -2.30 -1.29 13.48
C LEU A 356 -1.43 -0.81 12.31
N PRO A 357 -0.09 -0.70 12.46
CA PRO A 357 0.80 -0.49 11.34
C PRO A 357 0.68 -1.64 10.34
N LEU A 358 0.69 -1.35 9.04
CA LEU A 358 0.49 -2.38 8.01
C LEU A 358 1.52 -3.51 8.07
N TYR A 359 2.78 -3.21 8.45
CA TYR A 359 3.83 -4.23 8.57
C TYR A 359 3.56 -5.28 9.67
N GLN A 360 2.60 -5.06 10.56
CA GLN A 360 2.20 -6.03 11.59
C GLN A 360 1.07 -6.96 11.12
N VAL A 361 0.44 -6.67 10.00
CA VAL A 361 -0.68 -7.46 9.47
C VAL A 361 -0.27 -8.89 9.09
N PRO A 362 0.87 -9.15 8.41
CA PRO A 362 1.24 -10.50 8.03
C PRO A 362 1.39 -11.44 9.24
N LYS A 363 2.03 -10.98 10.32
CA LYS A 363 2.16 -11.78 11.55
C LYS A 363 0.82 -12.05 12.22
N LEU A 364 -0.10 -11.05 12.21
CA LEU A 364 -1.46 -11.25 12.71
C LEU A 364 -2.17 -12.35 11.91
N LEU A 365 -2.06 -12.35 10.58
CA LEU A 365 -2.66 -13.38 9.72
C LEU A 365 -2.08 -14.76 9.98
N LEU A 366 -0.76 -14.88 10.10
CA LEU A 366 -0.10 -16.14 10.46
C LEU A 366 -0.59 -16.65 11.83
N ASN A 367 -0.78 -15.78 12.80
CA ASN A 367 -1.34 -16.14 14.10
C ASN A 367 -2.80 -16.65 14.00
N LEU A 368 -3.64 -16.05 13.15
CA LEU A 368 -5.01 -16.52 12.89
C LEU A 368 -5.05 -17.92 12.24
N LEU A 369 -3.99 -18.31 11.55
CA LEU A 369 -3.79 -19.66 10.99
C LEU A 369 -3.12 -20.62 11.98
N ASN A 370 -2.86 -20.21 13.23
CA ASN A 370 -2.06 -20.95 14.22
C ASN A 370 -0.66 -21.32 13.71
N ASN A 371 -0.02 -20.42 12.93
CA ASN A 371 1.37 -20.60 12.54
C ASN A 371 2.30 -20.14 13.68
N HIS A 372 2.92 -21.10 14.35
CA HIS A 372 3.87 -20.85 15.44
C HIS A 372 5.33 -20.99 15.03
N GLU A 373 5.59 -21.29 13.76
CA GLU A 373 6.95 -21.36 13.23
C GLU A 373 7.55 -19.95 13.13
N PRO A 374 8.85 -19.79 13.45
CA PRO A 374 9.55 -18.53 13.26
C PRO A 374 9.50 -18.08 11.79
N THR A 375 9.28 -16.80 11.58
CA THR A 375 9.26 -16.17 10.26
C THR A 375 10.00 -14.85 10.29
N ILE A 376 10.34 -14.29 9.13
CA ILE A 376 10.99 -12.96 9.06
C ILE A 376 10.11 -11.84 9.66
N MET A 377 8.77 -12.03 9.73
CA MET A 377 7.86 -11.08 10.36
C MET A 377 8.11 -10.93 11.86
N ASP A 378 8.80 -11.89 12.47
CA ASP A 378 9.13 -11.85 13.89
C ASP A 378 10.19 -10.78 14.21
N TYR A 379 10.95 -10.32 13.25
CA TYR A 379 11.91 -9.23 13.44
C TYR A 379 11.25 -7.85 13.64
N ALA A 380 10.14 -7.58 12.96
CA ALA A 380 9.43 -6.30 13.06
C ALA A 380 8.18 -6.38 13.96
N HIS A 381 8.28 -7.10 15.08
CA HIS A 381 7.21 -7.25 16.05
C HIS A 381 6.89 -5.94 16.77
N SER A 382 5.69 -5.86 17.38
CA SER A 382 5.33 -4.74 18.24
C SER A 382 6.16 -4.73 19.51
N LEU A 383 6.68 -3.57 19.89
CA LEU A 383 7.23 -3.37 21.23
C LEU A 383 6.12 -3.52 22.30
N PRO A 384 6.43 -4.03 23.52
CA PRO A 384 5.41 -4.38 24.51
C PRO A 384 4.47 -3.23 24.89
N ASP A 385 4.97 -1.99 24.87
CA ASP A 385 4.27 -0.82 25.39
C ASP A 385 3.84 0.19 24.34
N MET A 386 4.15 -0.04 23.08
CA MET A 386 3.88 0.91 22.02
C MET A 386 3.77 0.26 20.63
N ARG A 387 3.12 0.96 19.71
CA ARG A 387 3.15 0.67 18.28
C ARG A 387 3.95 1.76 17.59
N VAL A 388 5.03 1.37 16.92
CA VAL A 388 5.92 2.29 16.22
C VAL A 388 5.43 2.50 14.81
N ARG A 389 5.24 3.74 14.36
CA ARG A 389 4.96 4.05 12.95
C ARG A 389 6.11 4.88 12.37
N PRO A 390 7.03 4.26 11.63
CA PRO A 390 8.04 4.98 10.88
C PRO A 390 7.43 5.75 9.70
N LEU A 391 7.98 6.93 9.45
CA LEU A 391 7.71 7.79 8.31
C LEU A 391 9.05 8.25 7.71
N PRO A 392 9.10 8.76 6.48
CA PRO A 392 10.32 9.34 5.95
C PRO A 392 10.87 10.46 6.85
N GLY A 393 12.06 10.25 7.41
CA GLY A 393 12.78 11.22 8.24
C GLY A 393 12.35 11.34 9.70
N LEU A 394 11.33 10.61 10.15
CA LEU A 394 10.90 10.58 11.55
C LEU A 394 10.12 9.28 11.84
N HIS A 395 9.81 9.04 13.12
CA HIS A 395 8.79 8.07 13.49
C HIS A 395 7.95 8.60 14.66
N PHE A 396 6.84 7.95 14.93
CA PHE A 396 6.07 8.21 16.14
C PHE A 396 5.61 6.92 16.80
N ASN A 397 5.39 6.98 18.09
CA ASN A 397 4.89 5.90 18.91
C ASN A 397 3.43 6.17 19.30
N VAL A 398 2.58 5.17 19.16
CA VAL A 398 1.26 5.15 19.78
C VAL A 398 1.39 4.33 21.06
N LEU A 399 1.37 4.98 22.21
CA LEU A 399 1.52 4.38 23.51
C LEU A 399 0.25 3.62 23.94
N LYS A 400 0.35 2.74 24.94
CA LYS A 400 -0.81 1.96 25.46
C LYS A 400 -1.98 2.84 25.93
N ASP A 401 -1.70 4.00 26.48
CA ASP A 401 -2.71 4.97 26.91
C ASP A 401 -3.32 5.78 25.74
N GLY A 402 -2.89 5.50 24.51
CA GLY A 402 -3.33 6.15 23.28
C GLY A 402 -2.62 7.47 22.97
N LYS A 403 -1.73 7.96 23.84
CA LYS A 403 -0.91 9.14 23.56
C LYS A 403 0.04 8.86 22.40
N ILE A 404 0.39 9.94 21.70
CA ILE A 404 1.29 9.91 20.55
C ILE A 404 2.58 10.63 20.94
N ASP A 405 3.68 9.91 20.82
CA ASP A 405 5.01 10.44 21.07
C ASP A 405 5.76 10.54 19.72
N ALA A 406 6.01 11.78 19.28
CA ALA A 406 6.64 12.04 17.98
C ALA A 406 8.16 12.18 18.14
N CYS A 407 8.89 11.27 17.53
CA CYS A 407 10.34 11.19 17.60
C CYS A 407 10.98 11.93 16.40
N LYS A 408 10.96 13.27 16.46
CA LYS A 408 11.46 14.11 15.37
C LYS A 408 12.95 14.44 15.53
N GLU A 409 13.34 14.95 16.70
CA GLU A 409 14.69 15.45 16.99
C GLU A 409 15.08 15.19 18.45
N PRO A 410 16.39 14.98 18.74
CA PRO A 410 16.88 14.91 20.11
C PRO A 410 16.69 16.24 20.89
N PRO A 411 16.55 16.20 22.23
CA PRO A 411 16.61 15.00 23.06
C PRO A 411 15.34 14.16 22.99
N TYR A 412 15.51 12.85 22.81
CA TYR A 412 14.39 11.91 22.72
C TYR A 412 13.84 11.53 24.12
N SER A 413 12.53 11.35 24.20
CA SER A 413 11.88 10.67 25.33
C SER A 413 12.38 9.22 25.46
N GLU A 414 12.13 8.58 26.60
CA GLU A 414 12.50 7.18 26.82
C GLU A 414 11.85 6.24 25.77
N SER A 415 10.58 6.48 25.44
CA SER A 415 9.87 5.72 24.41
C SER A 415 10.48 5.92 23.02
N CYS A 416 10.88 7.14 22.66
CA CYS A 416 11.55 7.44 21.41
C CYS A 416 12.96 6.83 21.34
N GLN A 417 13.71 6.81 22.43
CA GLN A 417 15.03 6.13 22.47
C GLN A 417 14.89 4.63 22.21
N LYS A 418 13.93 3.98 22.88
CA LYS A 418 13.65 2.54 22.69
C LYS A 418 13.20 2.24 21.26
N SER A 419 12.27 3.03 20.71
CA SER A 419 11.77 2.81 19.35
C SER A 419 12.79 3.14 18.27
N THR A 420 13.69 4.12 18.49
CA THR A 420 14.81 4.41 17.58
C THR A 420 15.77 3.22 17.51
N SER A 421 16.23 2.72 18.65
CA SER A 421 17.14 1.56 18.69
C SER A 421 16.52 0.32 18.04
N TRP A 422 15.24 0.04 18.34
CA TRP A 422 14.51 -1.05 17.70
C TRP A 422 14.42 -0.86 16.18
N LEU A 423 14.12 0.37 15.71
CA LEU A 423 13.97 0.69 14.31
C LEU A 423 15.28 0.56 13.55
N ASP A 424 16.42 0.94 14.14
CA ASP A 424 17.74 0.79 13.55
C ASP A 424 18.07 -0.70 13.32
N ASP A 425 17.73 -1.56 14.28
CA ASP A 425 17.90 -3.01 14.12
C ASP A 425 16.98 -3.58 13.03
N VAL A 426 15.71 -3.15 13.00
CA VAL A 426 14.75 -3.57 11.97
C VAL A 426 15.20 -3.12 10.58
N ILE A 427 15.74 -1.91 10.42
CA ILE A 427 16.30 -1.42 9.16
C ILE A 427 17.49 -2.26 8.73
N THR A 428 18.39 -2.57 9.66
CA THR A 428 19.59 -3.40 9.40
C THR A 428 19.18 -4.78 8.88
N VAL A 429 18.27 -5.47 9.57
CA VAL A 429 17.77 -6.78 9.13
C VAL A 429 16.98 -6.67 7.81
N SER A 430 16.19 -5.63 7.62
CA SER A 430 15.48 -5.36 6.35
C SER A 430 16.46 -5.22 5.19
N ASN A 431 17.54 -4.47 5.39
CA ASN A 431 18.57 -4.27 4.34
C ASN A 431 19.33 -5.57 4.04
N ASP A 432 19.66 -6.38 5.05
CA ASP A 432 20.24 -7.70 4.82
C ASP A 432 19.31 -8.60 3.99
N LEU A 433 18.04 -8.67 4.35
CA LEU A 433 17.09 -9.59 3.70
C LEU A 433 16.74 -9.17 2.27
N PHE A 434 16.48 -7.89 2.02
CA PHE A 434 15.90 -7.44 0.75
C PHE A 434 16.93 -6.97 -0.27
N ILE A 435 18.09 -6.48 0.17
CA ILE A 435 19.18 -6.00 -0.72
C ILE A 435 20.54 -6.62 -0.44
N GLY A 436 20.75 -7.25 0.72
CA GLY A 436 22.02 -7.82 1.19
C GLY A 436 22.19 -9.30 0.87
N GLN A 437 22.98 -9.97 1.70
CA GLN A 437 23.36 -11.37 1.54
C GLN A 437 22.42 -12.36 2.23
N GLN A 438 21.40 -11.85 2.91
CA GLN A 438 20.39 -12.65 3.62
C GLN A 438 20.95 -13.52 4.76
N PHE A 439 21.93 -13.03 5.51
CA PHE A 439 22.50 -13.73 6.67
C PHE A 439 21.46 -14.02 7.74
N THR A 440 20.44 -13.17 7.87
CA THR A 440 19.33 -13.27 8.83
C THR A 440 18.11 -14.00 8.29
N ARG A 441 18.20 -14.59 7.10
CA ARG A 441 17.09 -15.31 6.48
C ARG A 441 16.69 -16.51 7.33
N ILE A 442 15.45 -16.52 7.80
CA ILE A 442 14.81 -17.71 8.37
C ILE A 442 14.48 -18.64 7.20
N LYS A 443 15.05 -19.86 7.22
CA LYS A 443 14.94 -20.79 6.09
C LYS A 443 13.50 -21.29 5.98
N HIS A 444 12.87 -20.97 4.88
CA HIS A 444 11.72 -21.67 4.34
C HIS A 444 12.16 -22.39 3.05
N PRO A 445 11.68 -23.60 2.77
CA PRO A 445 11.96 -24.25 1.49
C PRO A 445 11.58 -23.27 0.35
N VAL A 446 12.43 -23.18 -0.67
CA VAL A 446 12.16 -22.30 -1.81
C VAL A 446 10.96 -22.89 -2.56
N ALA A 447 9.84 -22.19 -2.60
CA ALA A 447 8.72 -22.57 -3.44
C ALA A 447 9.21 -22.74 -4.89
N LYS A 448 8.97 -23.90 -5.48
CA LYS A 448 9.33 -24.18 -6.87
C LYS A 448 8.68 -23.14 -7.77
N GLY A 449 9.49 -22.47 -8.53
CA GLY A 449 9.28 -21.34 -9.42
C GLY A 449 7.85 -21.04 -9.88
N LEU A 450 7.57 -19.77 -9.97
CA LEU A 450 6.34 -19.17 -10.48
C LEU A 450 5.92 -19.80 -11.81
N ASN A 451 4.88 -20.63 -11.78
CA ASN A 451 4.18 -21.04 -12.97
C ASN A 451 3.24 -19.91 -13.38
N ASN A 452 3.47 -19.28 -14.54
CA ASN A 452 2.64 -18.27 -15.19
C ASN A 452 2.86 -16.79 -14.84
N VAL A 453 4.04 -16.39 -14.40
CA VAL A 453 4.49 -15.02 -14.65
C VAL A 453 4.90 -14.96 -16.12
N LEU A 454 4.36 -13.98 -16.86
CA LEU A 454 4.62 -13.77 -18.29
C LEU A 454 6.07 -14.12 -18.65
N PRO A 455 6.33 -14.90 -19.70
CA PRO A 455 7.69 -15.20 -20.14
C PRO A 455 8.45 -13.89 -20.36
N GLU A 456 9.71 -13.87 -19.99
CA GLU A 456 10.62 -12.71 -20.08
C GLU A 456 10.58 -11.98 -21.44
N GLN A 457 10.17 -12.68 -22.50
CA GLN A 457 10.03 -12.16 -23.85
C GLN A 457 8.75 -11.35 -24.11
N ALA A 458 7.72 -11.43 -23.28
CA ALA A 458 6.48 -10.67 -23.47
C ALA A 458 6.56 -9.22 -22.95
N VAL A 459 7.58 -8.89 -22.19
CA VAL A 459 7.74 -7.56 -21.57
C VAL A 459 8.33 -6.53 -22.54
N VAL A 460 8.97 -6.97 -23.64
CA VAL A 460 9.74 -6.08 -24.54
C VAL A 460 8.98 -5.66 -25.80
N SER A 461 7.87 -6.30 -26.18
CA SER A 461 7.33 -6.16 -27.55
C SER A 461 6.02 -5.41 -27.73
N GLU A 462 5.35 -4.90 -26.67
CA GLU A 462 4.17 -4.07 -26.89
C GLU A 462 4.24 -2.72 -26.18
N VAL A 463 4.89 -1.76 -26.82
CA VAL A 463 4.62 -0.34 -26.61
C VAL A 463 3.20 -0.12 -27.14
N VAL A 464 2.20 -0.13 -26.26
CA VAL A 464 0.86 0.37 -26.59
C VAL A 464 1.01 1.86 -26.85
N THR A 465 1.05 2.24 -28.12
CA THR A 465 0.89 3.64 -28.52
C THR A 465 -0.51 4.07 -28.07
N ALA A 466 -0.57 4.99 -27.14
CA ALA A 466 -1.81 5.71 -26.85
C ALA A 466 -2.32 6.33 -28.16
N PRO A 467 -3.64 6.33 -28.44
CA PRO A 467 -4.17 6.99 -29.62
C PRO A 467 -3.73 8.45 -29.59
N ALA A 468 -3.09 8.86 -30.69
CA ALA A 468 -2.73 10.27 -30.88
C ALA A 468 -4.01 11.09 -30.82
N ASP A 469 -4.04 12.07 -29.93
CA ASP A 469 -5.06 13.11 -29.92
C ASP A 469 -5.14 13.70 -31.33
N LYS A 470 -6.24 13.48 -32.01
CA LYS A 470 -6.59 14.22 -33.23
C LYS A 470 -6.79 15.68 -32.80
N LYS A 471 -5.74 16.47 -32.94
CA LYS A 471 -5.89 17.93 -32.98
C LYS A 471 -6.84 18.26 -34.12
N THR A 472 -8.01 18.71 -33.77
CA THR A 472 -8.94 19.33 -34.72
C THR A 472 -8.27 20.60 -35.26
N GLU A 473 -7.89 20.50 -36.50
CA GLU A 473 -7.55 21.64 -37.36
C GLU A 473 -8.82 22.46 -37.59
N LYS A 474 -9.05 23.48 -36.79
CA LYS A 474 -9.95 24.60 -37.08
C LYS A 474 -9.51 25.76 -36.20
N ASP A 475 -8.80 26.69 -36.84
CA ASP A 475 -8.94 28.14 -36.84
C ASP A 475 -7.63 28.79 -37.24
N LYS A 476 -7.41 28.78 -38.59
CA LYS A 476 -6.63 29.79 -39.23
C LYS A 476 -7.64 30.78 -39.83
N GLN A 477 -7.98 31.83 -39.11
CA GLN A 477 -8.42 33.08 -39.69
C GLN A 477 -7.68 34.21 -38.99
N LYS A 478 -6.73 34.80 -39.72
CA LYS A 478 -6.18 36.11 -39.45
C LYS A 478 -7.26 37.17 -39.66
N PRO A 479 -7.34 38.20 -38.84
CA PRO A 479 -7.86 39.48 -39.31
C PRO A 479 -6.71 40.40 -39.67
N ASP A 480 -6.88 40.97 -40.86
CA ASP A 480 -6.04 42.02 -41.44
C ASP A 480 -5.92 43.29 -40.59
N ALA A 481 -4.72 43.83 -40.66
CA ALA A 481 -4.43 45.15 -40.15
C ALA A 481 -5.20 46.24 -40.95
N LYS A 482 -5.91 47.11 -40.25
CA LYS A 482 -6.15 48.47 -40.76
C LYS A 482 -5.70 49.51 -39.73
N LYS A 483 -4.65 50.26 -40.14
CA LYS A 483 -4.29 51.55 -39.59
C LYS A 483 -5.48 52.51 -39.63
N LYS A 484 -5.68 53.31 -38.59
CA LYS A 484 -5.76 54.79 -38.67
C LYS A 484 -6.05 55.40 -37.31
N HIS A 485 -5.23 56.35 -37.02
CA HIS A 485 -5.24 57.52 -36.13
C HIS A 485 -5.00 57.26 -34.65
#